data_e0181a43bfee6159e45effb850a2a923
#
_entry.id   e0181a43bfee6159e45effb850a2a923
#
_cell.length_a   1.000
_cell.length_b   1.000
_cell.length_c   1.000
_cell.angle_alpha   90.00
_cell.angle_beta   90.00
_cell.angle_gamma   90.00
#
_symmetry.space_group_name_H-M   'P 1'
#
loop_
_entity.id
_entity.type
_entity.pdbx_description
1 polymer ?
#
loop_
_entity_poly.entity_id
_entity_poly.type
_entity_poly.pdbx_seq_one_letter_code
_entity_poly.pdbx_strand_id
1 'polypeptide(L)'
;GFAHWLDSGEFVAAAADFGISHPPGHPLAAIVLGVANLLPIGALSFRVAVICAVLLAIAAAAVFFAFETSLRTSVAIRPSLRFPLALAATWWVAGSQGWWFQAVRPEVYALQAALMCIAMERLLRVSISGQDGEEVDVRPLYQAALALGLALANHHFIALLAVLPSLWLLLGIWRAWGWRPFAWSVGFLGAGLLTYLYLPLRALQEPFLNLGDPSSPGRFVWVITAQAFQKSISPEAVAPFGETFADVLIATARDLHVLTLAVALLGAYFMLRVSSSRRFGLFWLTLWLVYVLGRASLGFVRGNPDAVAYFMVSYASLAVFAAFAIGVLLSALAEAAPNQPRLAPALAATLALAASFQFVRSADASTLARFSDTDVFDDGLRRSLPPRSVVFVHNPQTIFRYWGGEAEELNRPDVTMIPLPLLSYPKLVDRYV
;
A
#
# COMPACT_ATOMS: atom_id res chain seq x y z
N GLY A 1 14.91 -18.42 5.16
CA GLY A 1 15.52 -17.08 5.14
C GLY A 1 14.72 -16.07 5.96
N PHE A 2 15.39 -15.11 6.54
CA PHE A 2 14.74 -14.06 7.34
C PHE A 2 14.12 -12.96 6.48
N ALA A 3 14.32 -13.00 5.14
CA ALA A 3 13.75 -12.05 4.18
C ALA A 3 14.05 -10.56 4.50
N HIS A 4 15.21 -10.29 5.10
CA HIS A 4 15.65 -8.94 5.44
C HIS A 4 16.18 -8.20 4.20
N TRP A 5 15.29 -7.85 3.29
CA TRP A 5 15.64 -7.10 2.09
C TRP A 5 15.18 -5.65 2.21
N LEU A 6 16.00 -4.71 1.75
CA LEU A 6 15.79 -3.26 1.86
C LEU A 6 15.54 -2.88 3.34
N ASP A 7 14.41 -2.27 3.64
CA ASP A 7 14.09 -1.77 4.96
C ASP A 7 13.42 -2.83 5.86
N SER A 8 13.18 -4.05 5.33
CA SER A 8 12.48 -5.11 6.07
C SER A 8 13.16 -5.48 7.39
N GLY A 9 14.49 -5.47 7.45
CA GLY A 9 15.22 -5.71 8.69
C GLY A 9 14.96 -4.65 9.76
N GLU A 10 14.86 -3.39 9.36
CA GLU A 10 14.48 -2.29 10.24
C GLU A 10 13.08 -2.48 10.81
N PHE A 11 12.11 -2.84 9.97
CA PHE A 11 10.73 -3.06 10.44
C PHE A 11 10.59 -4.29 11.32
N VAL A 12 11.41 -5.33 11.11
CA VAL A 12 11.50 -6.45 12.06
C VAL A 12 12.09 -5.99 13.40
N ALA A 13 13.18 -5.22 13.39
CA ALA A 13 13.76 -4.65 14.60
C ALA A 13 12.78 -3.70 15.32
N ALA A 14 12.06 -2.85 14.57
CA ALA A 14 11.02 -1.99 15.14
C ALA A 14 9.87 -2.81 15.74
N ALA A 15 9.45 -3.90 15.10
CA ALA A 15 8.40 -4.76 15.61
C ALA A 15 8.80 -5.47 16.92
N ALA A 16 10.07 -5.82 17.08
CA ALA A 16 10.57 -6.57 18.25
C ALA A 16 10.31 -5.85 19.57
N ASP A 17 10.51 -4.54 19.61
CA ASP A 17 10.38 -3.72 20.82
C ASP A 17 9.41 -2.53 20.66
N PHE A 18 8.57 -2.53 19.64
CA PHE A 18 7.71 -1.40 19.30
C PHE A 18 8.49 -0.11 19.06
N GLY A 19 9.62 -0.19 18.37
CA GLY A 19 10.54 0.90 18.11
C GLY A 19 10.02 1.93 17.10
N ILE A 20 10.84 2.97 16.88
CA ILE A 20 10.57 4.05 15.95
C ILE A 20 11.49 3.90 14.75
N SER A 21 10.90 3.57 13.59
CA SER A 21 11.60 3.43 12.31
C SER A 21 12.00 4.79 11.72
N HIS A 22 12.72 4.75 10.59
CA HIS A 22 13.11 5.96 9.87
C HIS A 22 11.93 6.91 9.60
N PRO A 23 12.18 8.22 9.45
CA PRO A 23 11.11 9.18 9.13
C PRO A 23 10.27 8.76 7.91
N PRO A 24 8.92 8.86 7.98
CA PRO A 24 8.15 9.61 8.98
C PRO A 24 7.81 8.87 10.27
N GLY A 25 8.52 7.81 10.65
CA GLY A 25 8.39 7.12 11.93
C GLY A 25 7.33 6.02 11.97
N HIS A 26 6.44 5.95 11.01
CA HIS A 26 5.42 4.91 10.78
C HIS A 26 4.73 4.38 12.06
N PRO A 27 4.14 5.25 12.92
CA PRO A 27 3.68 4.85 14.26
C PRO A 27 2.64 3.74 14.24
N LEU A 28 1.72 3.77 13.27
CA LEU A 28 0.70 2.73 13.17
C LEU A 28 1.32 1.38 12.75
N ALA A 29 2.29 1.39 11.84
CA ALA A 29 3.00 0.16 11.46
C ALA A 29 3.76 -0.43 12.65
N ALA A 30 4.46 0.37 13.44
CA ALA A 30 5.16 -0.10 14.64
C ALA A 30 4.20 -0.84 15.60
N ILE A 31 3.01 -0.29 15.83
CA ILE A 31 1.97 -0.92 16.67
C ILE A 31 1.46 -2.22 16.05
N VAL A 32 1.04 -2.17 14.77
CA VAL A 32 0.39 -3.32 14.11
C VAL A 32 1.38 -4.46 13.86
N LEU A 33 2.59 -4.15 13.40
CA LEU A 33 3.62 -5.17 13.17
C LEU A 33 4.17 -5.72 14.49
N GLY A 34 4.23 -4.90 15.56
CA GLY A 34 4.60 -5.34 16.90
C GLY A 34 3.68 -6.42 17.47
N VAL A 35 2.44 -6.54 17.00
CA VAL A 35 1.53 -7.66 17.37
C VAL A 35 2.15 -9.02 17.00
N ALA A 36 3.10 -9.06 16.06
CA ALA A 36 3.85 -10.27 15.70
C ALA A 36 4.53 -10.94 16.92
N ASN A 37 4.90 -10.17 17.95
CA ASN A 37 5.48 -10.71 19.18
C ASN A 37 4.53 -11.65 19.93
N LEU A 38 3.23 -11.53 19.74
CA LEU A 38 2.20 -12.35 20.38
C LEU A 38 1.97 -13.69 19.65
N LEU A 39 2.49 -13.86 18.44
CA LEU A 39 2.27 -15.05 17.63
C LEU A 39 3.34 -16.12 17.98
N PRO A 40 2.96 -17.33 18.43
CA PRO A 40 3.90 -18.37 18.85
C PRO A 40 4.37 -19.26 17.69
N ILE A 41 4.70 -18.66 16.53
CA ILE A 41 5.05 -19.40 15.30
C ILE A 41 6.29 -18.82 14.64
N GLY A 42 7.28 -19.66 14.33
CA GLY A 42 8.45 -19.30 13.53
C GLY A 42 9.23 -18.08 14.01
N ALA A 43 10.09 -17.57 13.16
CA ALA A 43 10.90 -16.37 13.38
C ALA A 43 10.04 -15.09 13.37
N LEU A 44 10.51 -14.01 13.99
CA LEU A 44 9.77 -12.73 14.06
C LEU A 44 9.51 -12.15 12.65
N SER A 45 10.50 -12.20 11.77
CA SER A 45 10.36 -11.77 10.37
C SER A 45 9.25 -12.52 9.64
N PHE A 46 9.14 -13.84 9.84
CA PHE A 46 8.04 -14.63 9.29
C PHE A 46 6.68 -14.19 9.84
N ARG A 47 6.58 -13.96 11.15
CA ARG A 47 5.35 -13.51 11.81
C ARG A 47 4.90 -12.14 11.30
N VAL A 48 5.84 -11.20 11.13
CA VAL A 48 5.56 -9.88 10.54
C VAL A 48 5.10 -10.02 9.08
N ALA A 49 5.75 -10.88 8.28
CA ALA A 49 5.30 -11.14 6.90
C ALA A 49 3.90 -11.76 6.84
N VAL A 50 3.54 -12.64 7.78
CA VAL A 50 2.15 -13.16 7.88
C VAL A 50 1.15 -12.04 8.15
N ILE A 51 1.47 -11.09 9.01
CA ILE A 51 0.61 -9.90 9.24
C ILE A 51 0.49 -9.09 7.95
N CYS A 52 1.57 -8.85 7.21
CA CYS A 52 1.53 -8.16 5.93
C CYS A 52 0.64 -8.90 4.91
N ALA A 53 0.73 -10.22 4.83
CA ALA A 53 -0.13 -11.04 3.95
C ALA A 53 -1.62 -10.91 4.30
N VAL A 54 -1.96 -10.94 5.59
CA VAL A 54 -3.35 -10.72 6.07
C VAL A 54 -3.84 -9.33 5.72
N LEU A 55 -3.01 -8.30 5.89
CA LEU A 55 -3.36 -6.92 5.55
C LEU A 55 -3.62 -6.75 4.05
N LEU A 56 -2.82 -7.36 3.18
CA LEU A 56 -3.09 -7.32 1.73
C LEU A 56 -4.31 -8.17 1.33
N ALA A 57 -4.61 -9.25 2.04
CA ALA A 57 -5.88 -9.96 1.84
C ALA A 57 -7.08 -9.09 2.21
N ILE A 58 -7.00 -8.30 3.28
CA ILE A 58 -8.01 -7.29 3.65
C ILE A 58 -8.12 -6.20 2.57
N ALA A 59 -7.00 -5.72 2.04
CA ALA A 59 -6.98 -4.77 0.92
C ALA A 59 -7.68 -5.36 -0.31
N ALA A 60 -7.41 -6.60 -0.67
CA ALA A 60 -8.04 -7.29 -1.79
C ALA A 60 -9.56 -7.43 -1.59
N ALA A 61 -10.01 -7.78 -0.38
CA ALA A 61 -11.43 -7.82 -0.06
C ALA A 61 -12.10 -6.44 -0.20
N ALA A 62 -11.46 -5.37 0.27
CA ALA A 62 -11.96 -4.01 0.10
C ALA A 62 -12.02 -3.60 -1.38
N VAL A 63 -11.01 -3.94 -2.16
CA VAL A 63 -10.99 -3.71 -3.63
C VAL A 63 -12.12 -4.46 -4.33
N PHE A 64 -12.40 -5.71 -3.93
CA PHE A 64 -13.52 -6.47 -4.48
C PHE A 64 -14.85 -5.74 -4.30
N PHE A 65 -15.16 -5.27 -3.09
CA PHE A 65 -16.39 -4.54 -2.82
C PHE A 65 -16.41 -3.17 -3.52
N ALA A 66 -15.27 -2.50 -3.65
CA ALA A 66 -15.14 -1.26 -4.41
C ALA A 66 -15.46 -1.47 -5.90
N PHE A 67 -15.01 -2.58 -6.48
CA PHE A 67 -15.30 -2.94 -7.88
C PHE A 67 -16.76 -3.31 -8.06
N GLU A 68 -17.31 -4.16 -7.18
CA GLU A 68 -18.71 -4.54 -7.21
C GLU A 68 -19.61 -3.30 -7.14
N THR A 69 -19.33 -2.39 -6.20
CA THR A 69 -20.03 -1.10 -6.09
C THR A 69 -19.93 -0.28 -7.37
N SER A 70 -18.73 -0.18 -7.96
CA SER A 70 -18.51 0.59 -9.19
C SER A 70 -19.24 0.00 -10.40
N LEU A 71 -19.26 -1.33 -10.54
CA LEU A 71 -19.97 -2.02 -11.62
C LEU A 71 -21.52 -1.93 -11.47
N ARG A 72 -22.03 -1.85 -10.22
CA ARG A 72 -23.47 -1.67 -9.95
C ARG A 72 -24.02 -0.34 -10.45
N THR A 73 -23.21 0.69 -10.52
CA THR A 73 -23.65 2.02 -10.96
C THR A 73 -24.02 2.09 -12.44
N SER A 74 -23.66 1.09 -13.23
CA SER A 74 -23.93 1.05 -14.66
C SER A 74 -25.12 0.17 -15.00
N VAL A 75 -26.09 0.75 -15.71
CA VAL A 75 -27.20 0.01 -16.33
C VAL A 75 -26.75 -0.83 -17.53
N ALA A 76 -25.58 -0.54 -18.09
CA ALA A 76 -25.02 -1.26 -19.24
C ALA A 76 -24.40 -2.61 -18.86
N ILE A 77 -24.28 -2.93 -17.56
CA ILE A 77 -23.70 -4.19 -17.08
C ILE A 77 -24.78 -5.02 -16.39
N ARG A 78 -25.05 -6.20 -16.94
CA ARG A 78 -26.04 -7.15 -16.37
C ARG A 78 -25.66 -7.53 -14.94
N PRO A 79 -26.63 -7.61 -14.00
CA PRO A 79 -26.37 -7.99 -12.59
C PRO A 79 -25.59 -9.29 -12.43
N SER A 80 -25.88 -10.31 -13.26
CA SER A 80 -25.21 -11.62 -13.21
C SER A 80 -23.71 -11.61 -13.54
N LEU A 81 -23.21 -10.52 -14.15
CA LEU A 81 -21.79 -10.38 -14.51
C LEU A 81 -20.97 -9.64 -13.46
N ARG A 82 -21.61 -8.90 -12.55
CA ARG A 82 -20.92 -7.99 -11.61
C ARG A 82 -19.98 -8.73 -10.68
N PHE A 83 -20.48 -9.77 -10.02
CA PHE A 83 -19.67 -10.58 -9.11
C PHE A 83 -18.45 -11.24 -9.78
N PRO A 84 -18.58 -12.04 -10.86
CA PRO A 84 -17.44 -12.70 -11.46
C PRO A 84 -16.43 -11.70 -12.07
N LEU A 85 -16.87 -10.55 -12.59
CA LEU A 85 -15.98 -9.52 -13.10
C LEU A 85 -15.23 -8.78 -11.96
N ALA A 86 -15.91 -8.46 -10.86
CA ALA A 86 -15.27 -7.89 -9.69
C ALA A 86 -14.22 -8.85 -9.13
N LEU A 87 -14.53 -10.15 -9.07
CA LEU A 87 -13.59 -11.19 -8.62
C LEU A 87 -12.38 -11.30 -9.56
N ALA A 88 -12.61 -11.34 -10.88
CA ALA A 88 -11.55 -11.38 -11.88
C ALA A 88 -10.59 -10.17 -11.75
N ALA A 89 -11.15 -8.96 -11.67
CA ALA A 89 -10.37 -7.73 -11.50
C ALA A 89 -9.60 -7.72 -10.18
N THR A 90 -10.20 -8.17 -9.10
CA THR A 90 -9.55 -8.26 -7.79
C THR A 90 -8.38 -9.24 -7.82
N TRP A 91 -8.57 -10.43 -8.36
CA TRP A 91 -7.50 -11.42 -8.46
C TRP A 91 -6.38 -10.96 -9.39
N TRP A 92 -6.71 -10.24 -10.44
CA TRP A 92 -5.72 -9.66 -11.33
C TRP A 92 -4.81 -8.65 -10.62
N VAL A 93 -5.38 -7.78 -9.78
CA VAL A 93 -4.63 -6.81 -8.97
C VAL A 93 -3.86 -7.51 -7.84
N ALA A 94 -4.56 -8.27 -7.01
CA ALA A 94 -3.98 -8.91 -5.83
C ALA A 94 -2.89 -9.94 -6.20
N GLY A 95 -3.02 -10.59 -7.37
CA GLY A 95 -2.02 -11.48 -7.92
C GLY A 95 -0.90 -10.76 -8.69
N SER A 96 -0.90 -9.43 -8.85
CA SER A 96 0.20 -8.72 -9.49
C SER A 96 1.49 -8.81 -8.67
N GLN A 97 2.65 -8.76 -9.33
CA GLN A 97 3.93 -8.88 -8.64
C GLN A 97 4.13 -7.79 -7.60
N GLY A 98 3.73 -6.55 -7.90
CA GLY A 98 3.83 -5.43 -6.97
C GLY A 98 3.03 -5.64 -5.68
N TRP A 99 1.80 -6.18 -5.75
CA TRP A 99 1.00 -6.50 -4.58
C TRP A 99 1.56 -7.71 -3.84
N TRP A 100 1.84 -8.79 -4.57
CA TRP A 100 2.34 -10.03 -3.99
C TRP A 100 3.64 -9.84 -3.23
N PHE A 101 4.56 -9.04 -3.78
CA PHE A 101 5.84 -8.77 -3.15
C PHE A 101 5.67 -8.06 -1.80
N GLN A 102 4.72 -7.13 -1.68
CA GLN A 102 4.43 -6.45 -0.41
C GLN A 102 3.65 -7.34 0.58
N ALA A 103 3.03 -8.41 0.12
CA ALA A 103 2.36 -9.37 0.99
C ALA A 103 3.33 -10.30 1.74
N VAL A 104 4.49 -10.60 1.15
CA VAL A 104 5.43 -11.60 1.67
C VAL A 104 6.63 -10.99 2.40
N ARG A 105 6.64 -9.68 2.62
CA ARG A 105 7.77 -8.93 3.15
C ARG A 105 7.38 -8.07 4.35
N PRO A 106 8.19 -8.01 5.43
CA PRO A 106 8.00 -7.07 6.53
C PRO A 106 8.15 -5.62 6.02
N GLU A 107 7.00 -4.93 5.85
CA GLU A 107 6.98 -3.55 5.35
C GLU A 107 5.68 -2.82 5.72
N VAL A 108 5.71 -1.49 5.65
CA VAL A 108 4.57 -0.62 5.95
C VAL A 108 3.51 -0.59 4.86
N TYR A 109 3.85 -1.01 3.65
CA TYR A 109 3.01 -0.83 2.46
C TYR A 109 1.77 -1.73 2.43
N ALA A 110 1.84 -2.91 3.04
CA ALA A 110 0.68 -3.79 3.17
C ALA A 110 -0.42 -3.14 4.02
N LEU A 111 -0.04 -2.54 5.16
CA LEU A 111 -0.96 -1.78 6.01
C LEU A 111 -1.49 -0.54 5.29
N GLN A 112 -0.61 0.18 4.60
CA GLN A 112 -1.00 1.35 3.81
C GLN A 112 -2.06 1.00 2.75
N ALA A 113 -1.84 -0.07 1.99
CA ALA A 113 -2.79 -0.53 0.99
C ALA A 113 -4.12 -0.94 1.60
N ALA A 114 -4.11 -1.66 2.72
CA ALA A 114 -5.35 -2.05 3.42
C ALA A 114 -6.18 -0.83 3.82
N LEU A 115 -5.57 0.15 4.47
CA LEU A 115 -6.25 1.37 4.91
C LEU A 115 -6.77 2.21 3.73
N MET A 116 -5.98 2.35 2.67
CA MET A 116 -6.36 3.08 1.47
C MET A 116 -7.52 2.40 0.73
N CYS A 117 -7.46 1.08 0.56
CA CYS A 117 -8.52 0.32 -0.11
C CYS A 117 -9.82 0.33 0.71
N ILE A 118 -9.74 0.24 2.05
CA ILE A 118 -10.89 0.41 2.94
C ILE A 118 -11.47 1.81 2.79
N ALA A 119 -10.65 2.86 2.86
CA ALA A 119 -11.12 4.24 2.72
C ALA A 119 -11.84 4.47 1.38
N MET A 120 -11.28 3.95 0.27
CA MET A 120 -11.88 4.04 -1.06
C MET A 120 -13.19 3.27 -1.14
N GLU A 121 -13.25 2.03 -0.65
CA GLU A 121 -14.47 1.22 -0.64
C GLU A 121 -15.58 1.90 0.15
N ARG A 122 -15.28 2.39 1.36
CA ARG A 122 -16.25 3.09 2.20
C ARG A 122 -16.77 4.36 1.53
N LEU A 123 -15.89 5.11 0.86
CA LEU A 123 -16.27 6.32 0.14
C LEU A 123 -17.15 6.04 -1.09
N LEU A 124 -16.83 4.99 -1.85
CA LEU A 124 -17.66 4.53 -2.96
C LEU A 124 -19.02 4.06 -2.47
N ARG A 125 -19.07 3.28 -1.41
CA ARG A 125 -20.30 2.77 -0.81
C ARG A 125 -21.22 3.89 -0.32
N VAL A 126 -20.68 4.87 0.41
CA VAL A 126 -21.48 6.00 0.90
C VAL A 126 -22.03 6.85 -0.24
N SER A 127 -21.32 6.92 -1.37
CA SER A 127 -21.74 7.75 -2.51
C SER A 127 -22.93 7.16 -3.31
N ILE A 128 -23.33 5.91 -3.02
CA ILE A 128 -24.55 5.28 -3.55
C ILE A 128 -25.64 5.11 -2.48
N SER A 129 -25.36 5.44 -1.22
CA SER A 129 -26.34 5.35 -0.13
C SER A 129 -27.51 6.30 -0.37
N GLY A 130 -28.71 5.87 -0.03
CA GLY A 130 -29.96 6.60 -0.28
C GLY A 130 -30.47 6.52 -1.72
N GLN A 131 -29.82 5.76 -2.62
CA GLN A 131 -30.37 5.40 -3.91
C GLN A 131 -31.41 4.28 -3.74
N ASP A 132 -32.34 4.18 -4.68
CA ASP A 132 -33.40 3.17 -4.71
C ASP A 132 -34.36 3.16 -3.49
N GLY A 133 -34.44 4.29 -2.75
CA GLY A 133 -35.33 4.43 -1.60
C GLY A 133 -34.81 3.84 -0.28
N GLU A 134 -33.55 3.41 -0.25
CA GLU A 134 -32.87 2.97 0.97
C GLU A 134 -32.61 4.14 1.93
N GLU A 135 -32.57 3.87 3.23
CA GLU A 135 -32.15 4.87 4.22
C GLU A 135 -30.71 5.31 3.98
N VAL A 136 -30.47 6.62 4.21
CA VAL A 136 -29.14 7.19 4.11
C VAL A 136 -28.25 6.71 5.25
N ASP A 137 -27.23 5.90 4.94
CA ASP A 137 -26.22 5.47 5.90
C ASP A 137 -24.94 6.32 5.76
N VAL A 138 -24.70 7.18 6.74
CA VAL A 138 -23.52 8.05 6.80
C VAL A 138 -22.28 7.39 7.41
N ARG A 139 -22.42 6.24 8.07
CA ARG A 139 -21.34 5.54 8.78
C ARG A 139 -20.14 5.21 7.89
N PRO A 140 -20.31 4.79 6.61
CA PRO A 140 -19.16 4.55 5.75
C PRO A 140 -18.31 5.80 5.50
N LEU A 141 -18.88 7.03 5.52
CA LEU A 141 -18.10 8.26 5.42
C LEU A 141 -17.18 8.45 6.63
N TYR A 142 -17.67 8.17 7.84
CA TYR A 142 -16.87 8.24 9.06
C TYR A 142 -15.77 7.18 9.09
N GLN A 143 -16.09 5.97 8.64
CA GLN A 143 -15.12 4.88 8.50
C GLN A 143 -14.03 5.23 7.46
N ALA A 144 -14.39 5.85 6.33
CA ALA A 144 -13.43 6.33 5.34
C ALA A 144 -12.50 7.39 5.91
N ALA A 145 -13.05 8.34 6.68
CA ALA A 145 -12.28 9.40 7.32
C ALA A 145 -11.30 8.83 8.37
N LEU A 146 -11.75 7.89 9.20
CA LEU A 146 -10.89 7.21 10.17
C LEU A 146 -9.77 6.43 9.47
N ALA A 147 -10.10 5.64 8.45
CA ALA A 147 -9.11 4.87 7.69
C ALA A 147 -8.08 5.78 7.00
N LEU A 148 -8.51 6.94 6.48
CA LEU A 148 -7.61 7.95 5.91
C LEU A 148 -6.71 8.58 6.98
N GLY A 149 -7.24 8.90 8.17
CA GLY A 149 -6.44 9.41 9.28
C GLY A 149 -5.36 8.42 9.74
N LEU A 150 -5.72 7.14 9.83
CA LEU A 150 -4.78 6.05 10.13
C LEU A 150 -3.75 5.86 9.00
N ALA A 151 -4.18 5.96 7.73
CA ALA A 151 -3.28 5.87 6.58
C ALA A 151 -2.28 7.04 6.54
N LEU A 152 -2.71 8.26 6.90
CA LEU A 152 -1.83 9.41 7.07
C LEU A 152 -0.80 9.19 8.17
N ALA A 153 -1.19 8.60 9.29
CA ALA A 153 -0.29 8.26 10.39
C ALA A 153 0.63 7.07 10.05
N ASN A 154 0.28 6.25 9.06
CA ASN A 154 1.16 5.18 8.58
C ASN A 154 2.15 5.67 7.52
N HIS A 155 1.66 6.26 6.42
CA HIS A 155 2.50 6.78 5.32
C HIS A 155 1.80 7.95 4.62
N HIS A 156 1.98 9.17 5.14
CA HIS A 156 1.22 10.35 4.71
C HIS A 156 1.37 10.69 3.22
N PHE A 157 2.55 10.52 2.61
CA PHE A 157 2.75 10.79 1.18
C PHE A 157 1.79 9.99 0.30
N ILE A 158 1.68 8.68 0.54
CA ILE A 158 0.79 7.80 -0.22
C ILE A 158 -0.68 8.16 0.05
N ALA A 159 -1.01 8.45 1.32
CA ALA A 159 -2.38 8.78 1.72
C ALA A 159 -2.86 10.10 1.10
N LEU A 160 -2.01 11.12 1.04
CA LEU A 160 -2.35 12.43 0.46
C LEU A 160 -2.71 12.35 -1.02
N LEU A 161 -2.14 11.40 -1.76
CA LEU A 161 -2.45 11.20 -3.18
C LEU A 161 -3.92 10.80 -3.42
N ALA A 162 -4.61 10.23 -2.44
CA ALA A 162 -6.03 9.87 -2.55
C ALA A 162 -6.99 11.04 -2.30
N VAL A 163 -6.52 12.17 -1.78
CA VAL A 163 -7.40 13.32 -1.47
C VAL A 163 -8.05 13.87 -2.73
N LEU A 164 -7.26 14.14 -3.76
CA LEU A 164 -7.77 14.73 -5.01
C LEU A 164 -8.80 13.83 -5.72
N PRO A 165 -8.57 12.53 -5.93
CA PRO A 165 -9.58 11.62 -6.49
C PRO A 165 -10.87 11.61 -5.67
N SER A 166 -10.77 11.62 -4.35
CA SER A 166 -11.92 11.56 -3.45
C SER A 166 -12.89 12.74 -3.61
N LEU A 167 -12.41 13.88 -4.11
CA LEU A 167 -13.26 15.06 -4.32
C LEU A 167 -14.46 14.79 -5.24
N TRP A 168 -14.30 13.93 -6.25
CA TRP A 168 -15.42 13.59 -7.16
C TRP A 168 -16.58 12.92 -6.45
N LEU A 169 -16.30 12.11 -5.44
CA LEU A 169 -17.30 11.43 -4.63
C LEU A 169 -17.82 12.36 -3.52
N LEU A 170 -16.91 13.04 -2.82
CA LEU A 170 -17.23 13.96 -1.70
C LEU A 170 -18.12 15.12 -2.15
N LEU A 171 -17.88 15.70 -3.33
CA LEU A 171 -18.76 16.75 -3.88
C LEU A 171 -20.19 16.25 -4.11
N GLY A 172 -20.36 14.99 -4.53
CA GLY A 172 -21.68 14.40 -4.67
C GLY A 172 -22.39 14.23 -3.33
N ILE A 173 -21.68 13.72 -2.32
CA ILE A 173 -22.18 13.53 -0.96
C ILE A 173 -22.51 14.87 -0.32
N TRP A 174 -21.64 15.88 -0.49
CA TRP A 174 -21.88 17.25 0.00
C TRP A 174 -23.17 17.84 -0.56
N ARG A 175 -23.39 17.71 -1.86
CA ARG A 175 -24.63 18.23 -2.51
C ARG A 175 -25.89 17.51 -2.04
N ALA A 176 -25.78 16.23 -1.70
CA ALA A 176 -26.93 15.43 -1.24
C ALA A 176 -27.24 15.66 0.24
N TRP A 177 -26.23 15.79 1.11
CA TRP A 177 -26.42 15.72 2.56
C TRP A 177 -25.95 16.96 3.32
N GLY A 178 -25.32 17.94 2.65
CA GLY A 178 -24.81 19.16 3.27
C GLY A 178 -23.54 18.91 4.09
N TRP A 179 -23.19 19.88 4.95
CA TRP A 179 -21.90 19.92 5.64
C TRP A 179 -21.81 19.07 6.92
N ARG A 180 -22.95 18.78 7.57
CA ARG A 180 -22.96 18.12 8.89
C ARG A 180 -22.21 16.80 8.96
N PRO A 181 -22.39 15.83 8.03
CA PRO A 181 -21.61 14.59 8.03
C PRO A 181 -20.11 14.83 7.91
N PHE A 182 -19.70 15.87 7.19
CA PHE A 182 -18.27 16.21 7.03
C PHE A 182 -17.65 16.74 8.32
N ALA A 183 -18.38 17.51 9.11
CA ALA A 183 -17.91 17.99 10.41
C ALA A 183 -17.56 16.81 11.34
N TRP A 184 -18.40 15.79 11.41
CA TRP A 184 -18.11 14.55 12.15
C TRP A 184 -16.94 13.77 11.54
N SER A 185 -16.82 13.73 10.21
CA SER A 185 -15.72 13.07 9.53
C SER A 185 -14.36 13.65 9.91
N VAL A 186 -14.26 14.97 10.14
CA VAL A 186 -13.04 15.61 10.64
C VAL A 186 -12.62 15.05 12.00
N GLY A 187 -13.60 14.80 12.90
CA GLY A 187 -13.33 14.16 14.19
C GLY A 187 -12.77 12.73 14.03
N PHE A 188 -13.35 11.94 13.14
CA PHE A 188 -12.86 10.57 12.88
C PHE A 188 -11.47 10.55 12.20
N LEU A 189 -11.21 11.47 11.27
CA LEU A 189 -9.89 11.65 10.68
C LEU A 189 -8.87 12.05 11.75
N GLY A 190 -9.23 13.02 12.61
CA GLY A 190 -8.41 13.43 13.75
C GLY A 190 -8.12 12.29 14.72
N ALA A 191 -9.10 11.41 14.99
CA ALA A 191 -8.92 10.23 15.82
C ALA A 191 -7.85 9.28 15.23
N GLY A 192 -7.83 9.09 13.89
CA GLY A 192 -6.77 8.35 13.22
C GLY A 192 -5.40 9.01 13.36
N LEU A 193 -5.34 10.34 13.24
CA LEU A 193 -4.09 11.11 13.38
C LEU A 193 -3.53 11.11 14.81
N LEU A 194 -4.36 10.88 15.85
CA LEU A 194 -3.88 10.73 17.23
C LEU A 194 -2.84 9.61 17.38
N THR A 195 -2.76 8.68 16.43
CA THR A 195 -1.71 7.66 16.38
C THR A 195 -0.30 8.26 16.37
N TYR A 196 -0.13 9.49 15.84
CA TYR A 196 1.16 10.19 15.92
C TYR A 196 1.65 10.47 17.34
N LEU A 197 0.77 10.52 18.33
CA LEU A 197 1.15 10.65 19.74
C LEU A 197 2.00 9.47 20.25
N TYR A 198 1.90 8.32 19.58
CA TYR A 198 2.78 7.19 19.85
C TYR A 198 4.27 7.57 19.78
N LEU A 199 4.67 8.35 18.79
CA LEU A 199 6.08 8.69 18.54
C LEU A 199 6.75 9.36 19.75
N PRO A 200 6.27 10.51 20.29
CA PRO A 200 6.90 11.12 21.45
C PRO A 200 6.77 10.25 22.71
N LEU A 201 5.64 9.57 22.92
CA LEU A 201 5.44 8.71 24.08
C LEU A 201 6.39 7.51 24.07
N ARG A 202 6.65 6.93 22.89
CA ARG A 202 7.56 5.80 22.75
C ARG A 202 9.02 6.25 22.81
N ALA A 203 9.38 7.39 22.22
CA ALA A 203 10.72 7.94 22.27
C ALA A 203 11.20 8.20 23.72
N LEU A 204 10.30 8.66 24.59
CA LEU A 204 10.61 8.86 26.02
C LEU A 204 10.92 7.57 26.78
N GLN A 205 10.62 6.40 26.21
CA GLN A 205 10.93 5.09 26.78
C GLN A 205 12.25 4.51 26.25
N GLU A 206 12.96 5.24 25.40
CA GLU A 206 14.27 4.88 24.84
C GLU A 206 14.30 3.48 24.19
N PRO A 207 13.41 3.17 23.21
CA PRO A 207 13.41 1.87 22.58
C PRO A 207 14.75 1.60 21.86
N PHE A 208 15.04 0.31 21.62
CA PHE A 208 16.24 -0.10 20.87
C PHE A 208 16.34 0.65 19.53
N LEU A 209 15.26 0.68 18.76
CA LEU A 209 15.18 1.46 17.54
C LEU A 209 14.40 2.76 17.78
N ASN A 210 15.12 3.90 17.81
CA ASN A 210 14.58 5.24 18.04
C ASN A 210 15.17 6.23 17.04
N LEU A 211 14.77 6.12 15.76
CA LEU A 211 15.34 6.92 14.68
C LEU A 211 14.74 8.33 14.65
N GLY A 212 15.61 9.32 14.90
CA GLY A 212 15.23 10.72 14.97
C GLY A 212 14.73 11.20 16.32
N ASP A 213 14.57 10.30 17.31
CA ASP A 213 14.18 10.58 18.68
C ASP A 213 13.11 11.69 18.83
N PRO A 214 11.85 11.44 18.47
CA PRO A 214 10.78 12.44 18.45
C PRO A 214 10.28 12.84 19.85
N SER A 215 11.12 12.80 20.89
CA SER A 215 10.77 13.13 22.27
C SER A 215 10.63 14.63 22.55
N SER A 216 11.04 15.49 21.60
CA SER A 216 10.82 16.94 21.69
C SER A 216 9.98 17.46 20.50
N PRO A 217 9.27 18.60 20.64
CA PRO A 217 8.45 19.13 19.54
C PRO A 217 9.23 19.34 18.23
N GLY A 218 10.45 19.85 18.30
CA GLY A 218 11.27 20.08 17.10
C GLY A 218 11.67 18.77 16.40
N ARG A 219 12.08 17.74 17.17
CA ARG A 219 12.43 16.42 16.62
C ARG A 219 11.19 15.67 16.15
N PHE A 220 10.06 15.80 16.84
CA PHE A 220 8.78 15.27 16.39
C PHE A 220 8.43 15.82 14.99
N VAL A 221 8.49 17.14 14.80
CA VAL A 221 8.26 17.76 13.48
C VAL A 221 9.28 17.26 12.46
N TRP A 222 10.55 17.16 12.83
CA TRP A 222 11.60 16.64 11.95
C TRP A 222 11.29 15.22 11.45
N VAL A 223 10.83 14.34 12.34
CA VAL A 223 10.44 12.97 11.98
C VAL A 223 9.22 12.97 11.08
N ILE A 224 8.10 13.56 11.51
CA ILE A 224 6.83 13.46 10.77
C ILE A 224 6.85 14.17 9.40
N THR A 225 7.74 15.15 9.21
CA THR A 225 7.93 15.82 7.91
C THR A 225 8.99 15.15 7.04
N ALA A 226 9.54 14.01 7.49
CA ALA A 226 10.55 13.23 6.78
C ALA A 226 11.76 14.08 6.30
N GLN A 227 12.26 15.00 7.16
CA GLN A 227 13.35 15.92 6.80
C GLN A 227 14.62 15.21 6.37
N ALA A 228 14.85 13.97 6.85
CA ALA A 228 15.99 13.15 6.41
C ALA A 228 16.04 12.94 4.90
N PHE A 229 14.88 12.91 4.23
CA PHE A 229 14.78 12.61 2.80
C PHE A 229 14.65 13.83 1.89
N GLN A 230 14.59 15.04 2.43
CA GLN A 230 14.41 16.26 1.62
C GLN A 230 15.49 16.42 0.53
N LYS A 231 16.74 16.07 0.82
CA LYS A 231 17.84 16.10 -0.15
C LYS A 231 17.68 15.03 -1.24
N SER A 232 17.09 13.89 -0.93
CA SER A 232 16.94 12.78 -1.88
C SER A 232 15.81 13.00 -2.89
N ILE A 233 14.90 13.94 -2.60
CA ILE A 233 13.81 14.33 -3.49
C ILE A 233 14.04 15.71 -4.14
N SER A 234 15.23 16.28 -4.02
CA SER A 234 15.56 17.53 -4.69
C SER A 234 15.62 17.34 -6.21
N PRO A 235 15.31 18.38 -7.01
CA PRO A 235 15.36 18.27 -8.49
C PRO A 235 16.68 17.78 -9.05
N GLU A 236 17.80 18.04 -8.34
CA GLU A 236 19.14 17.59 -8.75
C GLU A 236 19.36 16.09 -8.47
N ALA A 237 18.64 15.52 -7.51
CA ALA A 237 18.80 14.11 -7.10
C ALA A 237 17.87 13.16 -7.86
N VAL A 238 16.81 13.68 -8.49
CA VAL A 238 15.77 12.88 -9.17
C VAL A 238 16.03 12.89 -10.67
N ALA A 239 15.91 11.71 -11.32
CA ALA A 239 15.98 11.62 -12.78
C ALA A 239 14.87 12.45 -13.45
N PRO A 240 15.06 12.88 -14.73
CA PRO A 240 14.08 13.68 -15.45
C PRO A 240 12.68 13.08 -15.41
N PHE A 241 11.66 13.93 -15.21
CA PHE A 241 10.26 13.49 -15.06
C PHE A 241 9.79 12.56 -16.19
N GLY A 242 10.17 12.85 -17.45
CA GLY A 242 9.78 12.01 -18.60
C GLY A 242 10.33 10.58 -18.51
N GLU A 243 11.54 10.40 -18.01
CA GLU A 243 12.15 9.08 -17.83
C GLU A 243 11.48 8.32 -16.68
N THR A 244 11.28 8.98 -15.55
CA THR A 244 10.60 8.37 -14.40
C THR A 244 9.15 8.03 -14.69
N PHE A 245 8.46 8.88 -15.47
CA PHE A 245 7.09 8.60 -15.91
C PHE A 245 7.04 7.37 -16.83
N ALA A 246 7.94 7.28 -17.80
CA ALA A 246 8.04 6.09 -18.64
C ALA A 246 8.33 4.83 -17.84
N ASP A 247 9.20 4.90 -16.83
CA ASP A 247 9.53 3.78 -15.95
C ASP A 247 8.32 3.29 -15.13
N VAL A 248 7.51 4.21 -14.61
CA VAL A 248 6.26 3.88 -13.89
C VAL A 248 5.27 3.19 -14.84
N LEU A 249 5.13 3.65 -16.08
CA LEU A 249 4.26 3.00 -17.08
C LEU A 249 4.78 1.60 -17.47
N ILE A 250 6.09 1.45 -17.66
CA ILE A 250 6.72 0.15 -17.95
C ILE A 250 6.52 -0.83 -16.78
N ALA A 251 6.72 -0.38 -15.54
CA ALA A 251 6.46 -1.20 -14.37
C ALA A 251 4.99 -1.64 -14.29
N THR A 252 4.06 -0.72 -14.53
CA THR A 252 2.63 -1.03 -14.60
C THR A 252 2.30 -2.05 -15.70
N ALA A 253 2.89 -1.88 -16.88
CA ALA A 253 2.68 -2.80 -18.01
C ALA A 253 3.29 -4.20 -17.76
N ARG A 254 4.39 -4.28 -17.03
CA ARG A 254 4.99 -5.56 -16.61
C ARG A 254 4.13 -6.30 -15.60
N ASP A 255 3.58 -5.57 -14.63
CA ASP A 255 2.75 -6.13 -13.57
C ASP A 255 1.36 -6.56 -14.05
N LEU A 256 0.68 -5.70 -14.81
CA LEU A 256 -0.71 -5.90 -15.22
C LEU A 256 -0.89 -6.33 -16.69
N HIS A 257 0.18 -6.47 -17.47
CA HIS A 257 0.15 -6.72 -18.90
C HIS A 257 -0.34 -5.53 -19.76
N VAL A 258 0.34 -5.30 -20.90
CA VAL A 258 -0.01 -4.22 -21.83
C VAL A 258 -1.44 -4.32 -22.36
N LEU A 259 -1.97 -5.54 -22.52
CA LEU A 259 -3.36 -5.74 -22.97
C LEU A 259 -4.37 -5.24 -21.93
N THR A 260 -4.08 -5.37 -20.63
CA THR A 260 -4.94 -4.80 -19.58
C THR A 260 -5.01 -3.28 -19.73
N LEU A 261 -3.90 -2.62 -20.03
CA LEU A 261 -3.88 -1.15 -20.25
C LEU A 261 -4.77 -0.76 -21.42
N ALA A 262 -4.68 -1.49 -22.54
CA ALA A 262 -5.51 -1.22 -23.72
C ALA A 262 -7.01 -1.41 -23.44
N VAL A 263 -7.38 -2.50 -22.75
CA VAL A 263 -8.78 -2.76 -22.37
C VAL A 263 -9.25 -1.75 -21.31
N ALA A 264 -8.39 -1.33 -20.39
CA ALA A 264 -8.70 -0.32 -19.39
C ALA A 264 -9.00 1.06 -20.03
N LEU A 265 -8.27 1.45 -21.08
CA LEU A 265 -8.58 2.69 -21.82
C LEU A 265 -9.99 2.66 -22.43
N LEU A 266 -10.38 1.52 -23.02
CA LEU A 266 -11.74 1.34 -23.54
C LEU A 266 -12.78 1.39 -22.41
N GLY A 267 -12.49 0.78 -21.28
CA GLY A 267 -13.36 0.80 -20.10
C GLY A 267 -13.51 2.18 -19.48
N ALA A 268 -12.42 2.94 -19.41
CA ALA A 268 -12.45 4.34 -18.97
C ALA A 268 -13.33 5.17 -19.89
N TYR A 269 -13.20 5.01 -21.21
CA TYR A 269 -14.06 5.66 -22.19
C TYR A 269 -15.54 5.34 -21.94
N PHE A 270 -15.93 4.07 -21.82
CA PHE A 270 -17.32 3.68 -21.58
C PHE A 270 -17.83 4.19 -20.25
N MET A 271 -17.05 4.04 -19.17
CA MET A 271 -17.46 4.45 -17.82
C MET A 271 -17.67 5.96 -17.71
N LEU A 272 -16.89 6.76 -18.42
CA LEU A 272 -17.05 8.21 -18.49
C LEU A 272 -18.21 8.68 -19.37
N ARG A 273 -18.60 7.89 -20.37
CA ARG A 273 -19.74 8.21 -21.27
C ARG A 273 -21.10 7.90 -20.63
N VAL A 274 -21.18 6.90 -19.77
CA VAL A 274 -22.42 6.53 -19.09
C VAL A 274 -22.64 7.48 -17.90
N SER A 275 -23.73 8.24 -17.92
CA SER A 275 -24.01 9.29 -16.92
C SER A 275 -24.04 8.77 -15.49
N SER A 276 -24.61 7.60 -15.26
CA SER A 276 -24.71 6.97 -13.92
C SER A 276 -23.37 6.53 -13.34
N SER A 277 -22.39 6.15 -14.19
CA SER A 277 -21.05 5.71 -13.75
C SER A 277 -19.97 6.79 -13.88
N ARG A 278 -20.25 7.92 -14.54
CA ARG A 278 -19.25 8.95 -14.85
C ARG A 278 -18.48 9.43 -13.62
N ARG A 279 -19.16 9.69 -12.50
CA ARG A 279 -18.53 10.16 -11.26
C ARG A 279 -17.51 9.14 -10.72
N PHE A 280 -17.82 7.86 -10.80
CA PHE A 280 -16.92 6.76 -10.44
C PHE A 280 -15.76 6.66 -11.42
N GLY A 281 -16.05 6.82 -12.72
CA GLY A 281 -15.01 6.88 -13.76
C GLY A 281 -14.01 8.00 -13.52
N LEU A 282 -14.48 9.20 -13.14
CA LEU A 282 -13.62 10.33 -12.80
C LEU A 282 -12.80 10.06 -11.53
N PHE A 283 -13.38 9.44 -10.51
CA PHE A 283 -12.67 9.02 -9.30
C PHE A 283 -11.52 8.07 -9.66
N TRP A 284 -11.79 6.97 -10.36
CA TRP A 284 -10.79 5.97 -10.72
C TRP A 284 -9.71 6.51 -11.66
N LEU A 285 -10.10 7.33 -12.65
CA LEU A 285 -9.14 7.95 -13.57
C LEU A 285 -8.19 8.91 -12.84
N THR A 286 -8.75 9.78 -11.99
CA THR A 286 -7.96 10.73 -11.21
C THR A 286 -7.07 10.00 -10.21
N LEU A 287 -7.54 8.91 -9.60
CA LEU A 287 -6.74 8.07 -8.70
C LEU A 287 -5.49 7.55 -9.43
N TRP A 288 -5.68 6.93 -10.59
CA TRP A 288 -4.56 6.43 -11.39
C TRP A 288 -3.58 7.54 -11.77
N LEU A 289 -4.09 8.63 -12.31
CA LEU A 289 -3.25 9.76 -12.74
C LEU A 289 -2.44 10.36 -11.59
N VAL A 290 -3.07 10.62 -10.45
CA VAL A 290 -2.39 11.27 -9.30
C VAL A 290 -1.30 10.35 -8.73
N TYR A 291 -1.55 9.04 -8.62
CA TYR A 291 -0.54 8.11 -8.13
C TYR A 291 0.63 7.95 -9.11
N VAL A 292 0.36 7.84 -10.41
CA VAL A 292 1.40 7.72 -11.44
C VAL A 292 2.23 8.99 -11.53
N LEU A 293 1.56 10.16 -11.60
CA LEU A 293 2.25 11.45 -11.67
C LEU A 293 3.01 11.77 -10.36
N GLY A 294 2.40 11.48 -9.21
CA GLY A 294 3.04 11.65 -7.90
C GLY A 294 4.31 10.79 -7.79
N ARG A 295 4.24 9.52 -8.20
CA ARG A 295 5.42 8.65 -8.19
C ARG A 295 6.50 9.11 -9.18
N ALA A 296 6.09 9.52 -10.39
CA ALA A 296 7.02 10.04 -11.38
C ALA A 296 7.75 11.31 -10.90
N SER A 297 7.08 12.15 -10.12
CA SER A 297 7.67 13.37 -9.56
C SER A 297 8.68 13.11 -8.44
N LEU A 298 8.56 11.97 -7.73
CA LEU A 298 9.47 11.59 -6.65
C LEU A 298 10.68 10.76 -7.13
N GLY A 299 10.78 10.52 -8.44
CA GLY A 299 11.78 9.63 -9.04
C GLY A 299 11.39 8.15 -8.96
N PHE A 300 11.98 7.33 -9.81
CA PHE A 300 11.71 5.89 -9.88
C PHE A 300 13.01 5.11 -10.04
N VAL A 301 13.32 4.24 -9.11
CA VAL A 301 14.49 3.37 -9.18
C VAL A 301 14.03 2.00 -9.71
N ARG A 302 14.48 1.65 -10.91
CA ARG A 302 14.19 0.34 -11.52
C ARG A 302 14.72 -0.78 -10.64
N GLY A 303 13.90 -1.82 -10.42
CA GLY A 303 14.27 -2.97 -9.60
C GLY A 303 14.09 -2.76 -8.09
N ASN A 304 13.78 -1.54 -7.63
CA ASN A 304 13.36 -1.33 -6.25
C ASN A 304 11.84 -1.58 -6.10
N PRO A 305 11.41 -2.64 -5.39
CA PRO A 305 9.99 -2.96 -5.22
C PRO A 305 9.22 -1.91 -4.41
N ASP A 306 9.89 -1.12 -3.56
CA ASP A 306 9.27 -0.03 -2.81
C ASP A 306 8.81 1.07 -3.75
N ALA A 307 9.52 1.27 -4.87
CA ALA A 307 9.10 2.20 -5.89
C ALA A 307 7.69 1.86 -6.45
N VAL A 308 7.36 0.57 -6.58
CA VAL A 308 6.03 0.10 -7.02
C VAL A 308 5.00 0.23 -5.90
N ALA A 309 5.39 0.01 -4.65
CA ALA A 309 4.50 0.08 -3.50
C ALA A 309 3.79 1.45 -3.36
N TYR A 310 4.44 2.53 -3.76
CA TYR A 310 3.87 3.89 -3.72
C TYR A 310 2.65 4.08 -4.61
N PHE A 311 2.54 3.34 -5.72
CA PHE A 311 1.43 3.51 -6.67
C PHE A 311 0.62 2.23 -6.95
N MET A 312 0.98 1.10 -6.33
CA MET A 312 0.30 -0.19 -6.56
C MET A 312 -1.20 -0.15 -6.29
N VAL A 313 -1.68 0.71 -5.38
CA VAL A 313 -3.11 0.89 -5.12
C VAL A 313 -3.85 1.41 -6.36
N SER A 314 -3.18 2.18 -7.22
CA SER A 314 -3.76 2.69 -8.46
C SER A 314 -4.00 1.61 -9.52
N TYR A 315 -3.42 0.42 -9.37
CA TYR A 315 -3.71 -0.73 -10.23
C TYR A 315 -5.20 -1.11 -10.22
N ALA A 316 -5.87 -0.86 -9.10
CA ALA A 316 -7.32 -1.02 -9.00
C ALA A 316 -8.09 -0.21 -10.05
N SER A 317 -7.61 0.99 -10.40
CA SER A 317 -8.25 1.80 -11.45
C SER A 317 -8.22 1.14 -12.82
N LEU A 318 -7.08 0.58 -13.20
CA LEU A 318 -6.93 -0.10 -14.49
C LEU A 318 -7.75 -1.39 -14.53
N ALA A 319 -7.78 -2.14 -13.43
CA ALA A 319 -8.53 -3.38 -13.34
C ALA A 319 -10.06 -3.16 -13.39
N VAL A 320 -10.57 -2.15 -12.69
CA VAL A 320 -12.02 -1.84 -12.75
C VAL A 320 -12.44 -1.31 -14.11
N PHE A 321 -11.60 -0.52 -14.77
CA PHE A 321 -11.87 -0.09 -16.13
C PHE A 321 -11.90 -1.28 -17.09
N ALA A 322 -10.93 -2.19 -17.00
CA ALA A 322 -10.93 -3.39 -17.83
C ALA A 322 -12.17 -4.26 -17.56
N ALA A 323 -12.53 -4.47 -16.30
CA ALA A 323 -13.74 -5.20 -15.93
C ALA A 323 -15.02 -4.51 -16.46
N PHE A 324 -15.04 -3.17 -16.47
CA PHE A 324 -16.17 -2.40 -17.00
C PHE A 324 -16.31 -2.59 -18.51
N ALA A 325 -15.21 -2.49 -19.29
CA ALA A 325 -15.23 -2.75 -20.73
C ALA A 325 -15.72 -4.16 -21.04
N ILE A 326 -15.17 -5.16 -20.37
CA ILE A 326 -15.55 -6.58 -20.53
C ILE A 326 -17.02 -6.76 -20.16
N GLY A 327 -17.48 -6.12 -19.08
CA GLY A 327 -18.88 -6.18 -18.62
C GLY A 327 -19.86 -5.64 -19.63
N VAL A 328 -19.56 -4.51 -20.27
CA VAL A 328 -20.37 -3.95 -21.37
C VAL A 328 -20.40 -4.90 -22.56
N LEU A 329 -19.24 -5.41 -22.98
CA LEU A 329 -19.15 -6.34 -24.12
C LEU A 329 -19.89 -7.66 -23.87
N LEU A 330 -19.76 -8.25 -22.69
CA LEU A 330 -20.45 -9.49 -22.32
C LEU A 330 -21.96 -9.26 -22.16
N SER A 331 -22.40 -8.08 -21.72
CA SER A 331 -23.81 -7.71 -21.69
C SER A 331 -24.40 -7.62 -23.08
N ALA A 332 -23.70 -6.98 -24.02
CA ALA A 332 -24.10 -6.93 -25.42
C ALA A 332 -24.13 -8.32 -26.06
N LEU A 333 -23.14 -9.17 -25.77
CA LEU A 333 -23.12 -10.57 -26.22
C LEU A 333 -24.36 -11.33 -25.72
N ALA A 334 -24.74 -11.16 -24.45
CA ALA A 334 -25.90 -11.82 -23.87
C ALA A 334 -27.23 -11.33 -24.50
N GLU A 335 -27.26 -10.09 -25.01
CA GLU A 335 -28.41 -9.58 -25.78
C GLU A 335 -28.45 -10.14 -27.21
N ALA A 336 -27.28 -10.29 -27.83
CA ALA A 336 -27.18 -10.86 -29.18
C ALA A 336 -27.41 -12.37 -29.21
N ALA A 337 -27.21 -13.08 -28.10
CA ALA A 337 -27.39 -14.52 -28.00
C ALA A 337 -28.43 -14.91 -26.92
N PRO A 338 -29.74 -14.54 -27.09
CA PRO A 338 -30.75 -14.75 -26.05
C PRO A 338 -31.02 -16.23 -25.77
N ASN A 339 -30.73 -17.10 -26.73
CA ASN A 339 -30.89 -18.54 -26.58
C ASN A 339 -29.76 -19.21 -25.77
N GLN A 340 -28.73 -18.45 -25.37
CA GLN A 340 -27.57 -18.92 -24.61
C GLN A 340 -27.36 -18.09 -23.32
N PRO A 341 -28.32 -18.07 -22.38
CA PRO A 341 -28.29 -17.15 -21.24
C PRO A 341 -27.11 -17.38 -20.31
N ARG A 342 -26.48 -18.57 -20.36
CA ARG A 342 -25.32 -18.93 -19.51
C ARG A 342 -23.96 -18.56 -20.15
N LEU A 343 -23.91 -18.18 -21.44
CA LEU A 343 -22.67 -17.96 -22.16
C LEU A 343 -21.87 -16.81 -21.54
N ALA A 344 -22.46 -15.64 -21.39
CA ALA A 344 -21.76 -14.47 -20.83
C ALA A 344 -21.32 -14.66 -19.36
N PRO A 345 -22.16 -15.19 -18.43
CA PRO A 345 -21.70 -15.54 -17.09
C PRO A 345 -20.58 -16.59 -17.06
N ALA A 346 -20.65 -17.60 -17.92
CA ALA A 346 -19.59 -18.62 -18.01
C ALA A 346 -18.25 -18.01 -18.48
N LEU A 347 -18.28 -17.13 -19.48
CA LEU A 347 -17.07 -16.41 -19.91
C LEU A 347 -16.51 -15.52 -18.81
N ALA A 348 -17.37 -14.81 -18.06
CA ALA A 348 -16.91 -14.00 -16.94
C ALA A 348 -16.29 -14.84 -15.80
N ALA A 349 -16.86 -16.02 -15.51
CA ALA A 349 -16.29 -16.97 -14.55
C ALA A 349 -14.95 -17.55 -15.05
N THR A 350 -14.84 -17.85 -16.34
CA THR A 350 -13.57 -18.31 -16.94
C THR A 350 -12.49 -17.23 -16.84
N LEU A 351 -12.83 -15.96 -17.02
CA LEU A 351 -11.90 -14.86 -16.81
C LEU A 351 -11.44 -14.76 -15.36
N ALA A 352 -12.33 -14.98 -14.39
CA ALA A 352 -11.96 -15.01 -12.98
C ALA A 352 -10.99 -16.17 -12.68
N LEU A 353 -11.25 -17.36 -13.21
CA LEU A 353 -10.31 -18.48 -13.12
C LEU A 353 -8.97 -18.17 -13.79
N ALA A 354 -8.98 -17.59 -14.99
CA ALA A 354 -7.75 -17.18 -15.68
C ALA A 354 -6.97 -16.14 -14.88
N ALA A 355 -7.65 -15.18 -14.25
CA ALA A 355 -7.01 -14.19 -13.40
C ALA A 355 -6.28 -14.82 -12.20
N SER A 356 -6.74 -15.98 -11.69
CA SER A 356 -6.05 -16.68 -10.60
C SER A 356 -4.64 -17.18 -10.97
N PHE A 357 -4.34 -17.40 -12.25
CA PHE A 357 -2.99 -17.76 -12.69
C PHE A 357 -1.97 -16.64 -12.45
N GLN A 358 -2.43 -15.40 -12.28
CA GLN A 358 -1.55 -14.30 -11.89
C GLN A 358 -0.86 -14.58 -10.54
N PHE A 359 -1.55 -15.21 -9.58
CA PHE A 359 -0.95 -15.60 -8.31
C PHE A 359 0.20 -16.60 -8.48
N VAL A 360 0.04 -17.60 -9.36
CA VAL A 360 1.09 -18.61 -9.61
C VAL A 360 2.34 -17.94 -10.18
N ARG A 361 2.16 -17.06 -11.17
CA ARG A 361 3.25 -16.32 -11.79
C ARG A 361 3.97 -15.42 -10.77
N SER A 362 3.23 -14.68 -9.96
CA SER A 362 3.80 -13.73 -9.00
C SER A 362 4.41 -14.43 -7.79
N ALA A 363 3.83 -15.55 -7.34
CA ALA A 363 4.38 -16.34 -6.26
C ALA A 363 5.77 -16.87 -6.61
N ASP A 364 5.98 -17.36 -7.84
CA ASP A 364 7.29 -17.79 -8.30
C ASP A 364 8.29 -16.63 -8.42
N ALA A 365 7.86 -15.52 -8.99
CA ALA A 365 8.69 -14.33 -9.19
C ALA A 365 9.05 -13.59 -7.89
N SER A 366 8.20 -13.67 -6.86
CA SER A 366 8.34 -12.94 -5.60
C SER A 366 8.63 -13.84 -4.40
N THR A 367 9.01 -15.08 -4.62
CA THR A 367 9.32 -16.00 -3.50
C THR A 367 10.63 -15.62 -2.83
N LEU A 368 10.54 -15.07 -1.62
CA LEU A 368 11.71 -14.74 -0.79
C LEU A 368 12.31 -16.00 -0.12
N ALA A 369 11.59 -17.13 -0.15
CA ALA A 369 12.10 -18.40 0.40
C ALA A 369 13.35 -18.91 -0.32
N ARG A 370 13.58 -18.50 -1.57
CA ARG A 370 14.78 -18.85 -2.37
C ARG A 370 15.89 -17.80 -2.24
N PHE A 371 15.61 -16.65 -1.62
CA PHE A 371 16.59 -15.59 -1.39
C PHE A 371 17.35 -15.86 -0.08
N SER A 372 18.36 -16.70 -0.15
CA SER A 372 19.24 -17.00 0.98
C SER A 372 20.50 -16.12 1.02
N ASP A 373 20.77 -15.36 -0.05
CA ASP A 373 22.01 -14.61 -0.19
C ASP A 373 22.17 -13.54 0.90
N THR A 374 21.06 -12.90 1.31
CA THR A 374 21.07 -11.93 2.40
C THR A 374 21.37 -12.57 3.76
N ASP A 375 20.88 -13.79 3.99
CA ASP A 375 21.15 -14.54 5.22
C ASP A 375 22.59 -15.05 5.23
N VAL A 376 23.08 -15.56 4.10
CA VAL A 376 24.49 -15.99 3.93
C VAL A 376 25.44 -14.81 4.15
N PHE A 377 25.10 -13.63 3.60
CA PHE A 377 25.88 -12.41 3.81
C PHE A 377 25.91 -12.02 5.28
N ASP A 378 24.75 -11.96 5.95
CA ASP A 378 24.65 -11.53 7.35
C ASP A 378 25.34 -12.51 8.30
N ASP A 379 25.16 -13.83 8.10
CA ASP A 379 25.84 -14.85 8.87
C ASP A 379 27.37 -14.80 8.64
N GLY A 380 27.80 -14.65 7.38
CA GLY A 380 29.22 -14.48 7.03
C GLY A 380 29.83 -13.24 7.67
N LEU A 381 29.12 -12.10 7.64
CA LEU A 381 29.54 -10.87 8.29
C LEU A 381 29.72 -11.08 9.80
N ARG A 382 28.70 -11.61 10.49
CA ARG A 382 28.72 -11.84 11.94
C ARG A 382 29.85 -12.77 12.38
N ARG A 383 30.13 -13.83 11.61
CA ARG A 383 31.23 -14.78 11.90
C ARG A 383 32.60 -14.20 11.61
N SER A 384 32.74 -13.33 10.62
CA SER A 384 34.03 -12.75 10.21
C SER A 384 34.53 -11.62 11.12
N LEU A 385 33.61 -10.97 11.84
CA LEU A 385 33.95 -9.84 12.71
C LEU A 385 34.72 -10.29 13.95
N PRO A 386 35.92 -9.71 14.22
CA PRO A 386 36.65 -9.97 15.45
C PRO A 386 35.84 -9.66 16.70
N PRO A 387 36.11 -10.33 17.83
CA PRO A 387 35.49 -9.95 19.11
C PRO A 387 35.76 -8.49 19.48
N ARG A 388 34.76 -7.82 20.02
CA ARG A 388 34.81 -6.41 20.47
C ARG A 388 35.21 -5.43 19.36
N SER A 389 34.79 -5.72 18.13
CA SER A 389 35.05 -4.83 16.99
C SER A 389 34.05 -3.68 16.91
N VAL A 390 34.52 -2.55 16.36
CA VAL A 390 33.67 -1.42 15.94
C VAL A 390 33.66 -1.38 14.42
N VAL A 391 32.48 -1.40 13.81
CA VAL A 391 32.29 -1.48 12.38
C VAL A 391 31.54 -0.25 11.87
N PHE A 392 32.15 0.49 10.96
CA PHE A 392 31.51 1.62 10.30
C PHE A 392 30.77 1.14 9.05
N VAL A 393 29.46 1.29 9.03
CA VAL A 393 28.59 0.79 7.97
C VAL A 393 28.13 1.93 7.09
N HIS A 394 28.49 1.91 5.80
CA HIS A 394 28.07 2.89 4.80
C HIS A 394 26.70 2.58 4.17
N ASN A 395 26.34 1.30 4.09
CA ASN A 395 25.09 0.89 3.46
C ASN A 395 23.98 0.73 4.52
N PRO A 396 22.89 1.55 4.46
CA PRO A 396 21.78 1.43 5.41
C PRO A 396 21.17 0.03 5.46
N GLN A 397 21.07 -0.65 4.32
CA GLN A 397 20.50 -2.00 4.27
C GLN A 397 21.33 -3.04 5.05
N THR A 398 22.64 -2.84 5.14
CA THR A 398 23.49 -3.73 5.96
C THR A 398 23.18 -3.56 7.45
N ILE A 399 23.02 -2.33 7.92
CA ILE A 399 22.68 -2.07 9.32
C ILE A 399 21.26 -2.53 9.63
N PHE A 400 20.29 -2.33 8.74
CA PHE A 400 18.92 -2.78 8.92
C PHE A 400 18.84 -4.31 9.05
N ARG A 401 19.56 -5.04 8.20
CA ARG A 401 19.69 -6.50 8.34
C ARG A 401 20.34 -6.92 9.64
N TYR A 402 21.38 -6.21 10.05
CA TYR A 402 22.05 -6.48 11.31
C TYR A 402 21.10 -6.29 12.49
N TRP A 403 20.35 -5.19 12.55
CA TRP A 403 19.34 -4.96 13.60
C TRP A 403 18.18 -5.97 13.55
N GLY A 404 17.72 -6.32 12.36
CA GLY A 404 16.72 -7.37 12.19
C GLY A 404 17.20 -8.73 12.70
N GLY A 405 18.46 -9.07 12.42
CA GLY A 405 19.09 -10.29 12.93
C GLY A 405 19.27 -10.28 14.46
N GLU A 406 19.58 -9.14 15.07
CA GLU A 406 19.61 -9.02 16.54
C GLU A 406 18.23 -9.28 17.15
N ALA A 407 17.16 -8.83 16.50
CA ALA A 407 15.78 -9.10 16.90
C ALA A 407 15.39 -10.59 16.74
N GLU A 408 16.11 -11.33 15.92
CA GLU A 408 15.95 -12.79 15.72
C GLU A 408 16.95 -13.63 16.55
N GLU A 409 17.51 -13.05 17.60
CA GLU A 409 18.48 -13.69 18.50
C GLU A 409 19.84 -14.05 17.87
N LEU A 410 20.15 -13.53 16.69
CA LEU A 410 21.48 -13.66 16.05
C LEU A 410 22.48 -12.66 16.64
N ASN A 411 22.59 -12.64 17.95
CA ASN A 411 23.17 -11.53 18.70
C ASN A 411 24.70 -11.57 18.74
N ARG A 412 25.34 -10.42 18.51
CA ARG A 412 26.77 -10.14 18.73
C ARG A 412 26.94 -8.90 19.61
N PRO A 413 26.60 -8.98 20.91
CA PRO A 413 26.63 -7.84 21.81
C PRO A 413 28.05 -7.28 22.02
N ASP A 414 29.06 -8.03 21.61
CA ASP A 414 30.47 -7.64 21.64
C ASP A 414 30.88 -6.78 20.41
N VAL A 415 30.00 -6.58 19.41
CA VAL A 415 30.26 -5.82 18.19
C VAL A 415 29.41 -4.55 18.15
N THR A 416 30.04 -3.40 17.92
CA THR A 416 29.36 -2.12 17.76
C THR A 416 29.28 -1.76 16.28
N MET A 417 28.06 -1.72 15.73
CA MET A 417 27.81 -1.31 14.34
C MET A 417 27.41 0.16 14.30
N ILE A 418 28.20 1.00 13.64
CA ILE A 418 27.98 2.46 13.52
C ILE A 418 27.42 2.78 12.13
N PRO A 419 26.15 3.19 12.00
CA PRO A 419 25.50 3.46 10.70
C PRO A 419 25.84 4.87 10.20
N LEU A 420 26.92 5.04 9.46
CA LEU A 420 27.38 6.34 8.98
C LEU A 420 26.30 7.19 8.29
N PRO A 421 25.45 6.66 7.38
CA PRO A 421 24.42 7.45 6.73
C PRO A 421 23.34 7.99 7.68
N LEU A 422 23.14 7.32 8.82
CA LEU A 422 22.11 7.67 9.79
C LEU A 422 22.63 8.58 10.92
N LEU A 423 23.94 8.83 11.02
CA LEU A 423 24.50 9.69 12.07
C LEU A 423 24.01 11.14 12.01
N SER A 424 23.45 11.58 10.88
CA SER A 424 22.78 12.88 10.76
C SER A 424 21.41 12.93 11.44
N TYR A 425 20.87 11.79 11.86
CA TYR A 425 19.59 11.74 12.54
C TYR A 425 19.73 12.25 13.98
N PRO A 426 18.79 13.08 14.45
CA PRO A 426 18.87 13.63 15.80
C PRO A 426 19.08 12.55 16.87
N LYS A 427 20.00 12.82 17.78
CA LYS A 427 20.31 11.96 18.93
C LYS A 427 20.93 10.59 18.62
N LEU A 428 21.11 10.20 17.36
CA LEU A 428 21.67 8.88 17.06
C LEU A 428 23.17 8.80 17.42
N VAL A 429 23.91 9.89 17.26
CA VAL A 429 25.34 9.95 17.64
C VAL A 429 25.52 9.67 19.14
N ASP A 430 24.63 10.19 19.99
CA ASP A 430 24.70 10.06 21.45
C ASP A 430 24.67 8.58 21.92
N ARG A 431 24.26 7.62 21.07
CA ARG A 431 24.32 6.18 21.35
C ARG A 431 25.73 5.58 21.27
N TYR A 432 26.62 6.24 20.56
CA TYR A 432 27.96 5.73 20.23
C TYR A 432 29.09 6.51 20.87
N VAL A 433 28.77 7.60 21.56
CA VAL A 433 29.69 8.46 22.30
C VAL A 433 29.42 8.37 23.79
#